data_d67a52bc4c1e981bc43c1349ab9370bf
#
_entry.id   d67a52bc4c1e981bc43c1349ab9370bf
#
_cell.length_a   1.000
_cell.length_b   1.000
_cell.length_c   1.000
_cell.angle_alpha   90.00
_cell.angle_beta   90.00
_cell.angle_gamma   90.00
#
_symmetry.space_group_name_H-M   'P 1'
#
loop_
_entity.id
_entity.type
_entity.pdbx_description
1 polymer ?
#
loop_
_entity_poly.entity_id
_entity_poly.type
_entity_poly.pdbx_seq_one_letter_code
_entity_poly.pdbx_strand_id
1 'polypeptide(L)'
;MIFAILLMVTVIFYSCSDKQNKVPEQNLNQKQITEKLVQANIAAVRAENLQIDNLIVNKAWKMAETPTGLRYQIIEKGNGDGASIGKLVKFEYEVILISGEEVYSSAKTGPKEFRIGSGGVESGLEEGILLLKLGDKARFIIPSYLAHGLSGDQDKIPPKATLIYTVKLIDLK
;
A
#
# COMPACT_ATOMS: atom_id res chain seq x y z
N MET A 1 84.46 26.82 -17.11
CA MET A 1 83.55 26.95 -18.23
C MET A 1 82.56 25.80 -18.14
N ILE A 2 81.45 26.00 -17.46
CA ILE A 2 80.47 24.95 -17.24
C ILE A 2 79.15 25.49 -17.79
N PHE A 3 78.76 24.91 -18.89
CA PHE A 3 77.45 25.20 -19.51
C PHE A 3 76.36 24.40 -18.75
N ALA A 4 75.51 25.10 -18.04
CA ALA A 4 74.34 24.52 -17.44
C ALA A 4 73.18 24.52 -18.45
N ILE A 5 72.79 23.36 -18.91
CA ILE A 5 71.61 23.16 -19.77
C ILE A 5 70.38 23.09 -18.82
N LEU A 6 69.56 24.14 -18.87
CA LEU A 6 68.30 24.23 -18.15
C LEU A 6 67.23 23.51 -18.99
N LEU A 7 66.87 22.29 -18.62
CA LEU A 7 65.81 21.52 -19.22
C LEU A 7 64.44 21.99 -18.67
N MET A 8 63.75 22.79 -19.44
CA MET A 8 62.41 23.27 -19.12
C MET A 8 61.35 22.16 -19.39
N VAL A 9 60.95 21.47 -18.33
CA VAL A 9 59.86 20.48 -18.43
C VAL A 9 58.51 21.23 -18.46
N THR A 10 57.92 21.35 -19.61
CA THR A 10 56.54 21.86 -19.76
C THR A 10 55.53 20.74 -19.41
N VAL A 11 54.96 20.82 -18.21
CA VAL A 11 53.86 19.97 -17.82
C VAL A 11 52.59 20.46 -18.51
N ILE A 12 52.17 19.72 -19.51
CA ILE A 12 50.88 19.97 -20.21
C ILE A 12 49.79 19.37 -19.30
N PHE A 13 49.11 20.22 -18.57
CA PHE A 13 47.84 19.83 -17.87
C PHE A 13 46.77 19.61 -18.96
N TYR A 14 46.53 18.36 -19.28
CA TYR A 14 45.30 17.98 -19.95
C TYR A 14 44.14 18.18 -18.96
N SER A 15 43.46 19.31 -19.05
CA SER A 15 42.16 19.53 -18.39
C SER A 15 41.14 18.67 -19.09
N CYS A 16 40.80 17.52 -18.45
CA CYS A 16 39.61 16.78 -18.81
C CYS A 16 38.39 17.68 -18.50
N SER A 17 37.85 18.28 -19.56
CA SER A 17 36.55 18.92 -19.47
C SER A 17 35.49 17.82 -19.36
N ASP A 18 35.14 17.44 -18.15
CA ASP A 18 33.93 16.67 -17.86
C ASP A 18 32.74 17.50 -18.37
N LYS A 19 32.22 17.14 -19.53
CA LYS A 19 30.89 17.57 -19.95
C LYS A 19 29.90 16.89 -18.97
N GLN A 20 29.70 17.49 -17.82
CA GLN A 20 28.53 17.23 -17.01
C GLN A 20 27.31 17.48 -17.91
N ASN A 21 26.69 16.39 -18.34
CA ASN A 21 25.32 16.42 -18.84
C ASN A 21 24.43 16.97 -17.72
N LYS A 22 24.34 18.30 -17.61
CA LYS A 22 23.34 18.95 -16.80
C LYS A 22 22.00 18.55 -17.37
N VAL A 23 21.35 17.57 -16.73
CA VAL A 23 19.90 17.38 -16.91
C VAL A 23 19.28 18.75 -16.69
N PRO A 24 18.49 19.30 -17.62
CA PRO A 24 17.91 20.61 -17.45
C PRO A 24 17.06 20.57 -16.17
N GLU A 25 17.45 21.32 -15.15
CA GLU A 25 16.59 21.61 -14.00
C GLU A 25 15.37 22.35 -14.55
N GLN A 26 14.31 21.62 -14.83
CA GLN A 26 13.02 22.23 -15.13
C GLN A 26 12.56 22.94 -13.87
N ASN A 27 12.72 24.25 -13.81
CA ASN A 27 12.10 25.11 -12.79
C ASN A 27 10.57 25.07 -12.97
N LEU A 28 9.98 23.95 -12.50
CA LEU A 28 8.54 23.76 -12.48
C LEU A 28 7.97 24.74 -11.43
N ASN A 29 6.98 25.53 -11.83
CA ASN A 29 6.24 26.30 -10.84
C ASN A 29 5.40 25.36 -9.95
N GLN A 30 5.00 25.81 -8.78
CA GLN A 30 4.27 25.00 -7.79
C GLN A 30 3.02 24.32 -8.39
N LYS A 31 2.33 24.97 -9.30
CA LYS A 31 1.15 24.43 -9.98
C LYS A 31 1.51 23.23 -10.87
N GLN A 32 2.58 23.32 -11.64
CA GLN A 32 3.04 22.22 -12.51
C GLN A 32 3.51 21.02 -11.69
N ILE A 33 4.15 21.25 -10.53
CA ILE A 33 4.54 20.17 -9.60
C ILE A 33 3.28 19.46 -9.08
N THR A 34 2.30 20.22 -8.62
CA THR A 34 1.04 19.66 -8.11
C THR A 34 0.30 18.85 -9.18
N GLU A 35 0.19 19.39 -10.40
CA GLU A 35 -0.45 18.67 -11.52
C GLU A 35 0.27 17.35 -11.84
N LYS A 36 1.59 17.35 -11.88
CA LYS A 36 2.38 16.12 -12.11
C LYS A 36 2.20 15.10 -11.00
N LEU A 37 2.15 15.53 -9.74
CA LEU A 37 1.90 14.63 -8.60
C LEU A 37 0.49 14.02 -8.65
N VAL A 38 -0.52 14.81 -9.00
CA VAL A 38 -1.90 14.31 -9.16
C VAL A 38 -1.96 13.26 -10.28
N GLN A 39 -1.36 13.54 -11.44
CA GLN A 39 -1.33 12.59 -12.55
C GLN A 39 -0.58 11.31 -12.19
N ALA A 40 0.55 11.41 -11.47
CA ALA A 40 1.30 10.25 -11.00
C ALA A 40 0.48 9.40 -10.03
N ASN A 41 -0.26 10.03 -9.11
CA ASN A 41 -1.15 9.32 -8.18
C ASN A 41 -2.30 8.61 -8.91
N ILE A 42 -2.94 9.27 -9.87
CA ILE A 42 -4.00 8.66 -10.69
C ILE A 42 -3.46 7.43 -11.43
N ALA A 43 -2.28 7.55 -12.03
CA ALA A 43 -1.65 6.44 -12.74
C ALA A 43 -1.31 5.27 -11.79
N ALA A 44 -0.80 5.56 -10.58
CA ALA A 44 -0.49 4.55 -9.58
C ALA A 44 -1.75 3.80 -9.11
N VAL A 45 -2.84 4.52 -8.79
CA VAL A 45 -4.11 3.91 -8.39
C VAL A 45 -4.70 3.05 -9.50
N ARG A 46 -4.62 3.50 -10.76
CA ARG A 46 -5.07 2.69 -11.90
C ARG A 46 -4.26 1.41 -12.06
N ALA A 47 -2.94 1.49 -11.92
CA ALA A 47 -2.06 0.33 -12.00
C ALA A 47 -2.35 -0.67 -10.88
N GLU A 48 -2.56 -0.20 -9.64
CA GLU A 48 -2.95 -1.02 -8.50
C GLU A 48 -4.29 -1.71 -8.74
N ASN A 49 -5.32 -0.99 -9.21
CA ASN A 49 -6.62 -1.56 -9.53
C ASN A 49 -6.53 -2.66 -10.60
N LEU A 50 -5.72 -2.47 -11.65
CA LEU A 50 -5.49 -3.52 -12.66
C LEU A 50 -4.85 -4.77 -12.06
N GLN A 51 -3.91 -4.63 -11.11
CA GLN A 51 -3.32 -5.77 -10.41
C GLN A 51 -4.36 -6.51 -9.56
N ILE A 52 -5.22 -5.78 -8.86
CA ILE A 52 -6.31 -6.34 -8.06
C ILE A 52 -7.30 -7.10 -8.95
N ASP A 53 -7.74 -6.50 -10.04
CA ASP A 53 -8.71 -7.10 -10.95
C ASP A 53 -8.15 -8.36 -11.61
N ASN A 54 -6.89 -8.35 -12.02
CA ASN A 54 -6.20 -9.54 -12.54
C ASN A 54 -6.11 -10.64 -11.47
N LEU A 55 -5.83 -10.32 -10.22
CA LEU A 55 -5.82 -11.28 -9.13
C LEU A 55 -7.19 -11.92 -8.94
N ILE A 56 -8.27 -11.11 -8.90
CA ILE A 56 -9.65 -11.57 -8.74
C ILE A 56 -10.01 -12.56 -9.85
N VAL A 57 -9.69 -12.22 -11.10
CA VAL A 57 -9.93 -13.09 -12.27
C VAL A 57 -9.13 -14.39 -12.14
N ASN A 58 -7.83 -14.32 -11.85
CA ASN A 58 -6.96 -15.48 -11.75
C ASN A 58 -7.36 -16.44 -10.61
N LYS A 59 -7.90 -15.90 -9.52
CA LYS A 59 -8.40 -16.69 -8.38
C LYS A 59 -9.86 -17.12 -8.54
N ALA A 60 -10.54 -16.70 -9.59
CA ALA A 60 -11.98 -16.91 -9.81
C ALA A 60 -12.84 -16.48 -8.62
N TRP A 61 -12.45 -15.40 -7.93
CA TRP A 61 -13.20 -14.86 -6.80
C TRP A 61 -14.39 -14.03 -7.30
N LYS A 62 -15.53 -14.18 -6.62
CA LYS A 62 -16.73 -13.39 -6.89
C LYS A 62 -16.81 -12.25 -5.88
N MET A 63 -16.16 -11.14 -6.17
CA MET A 63 -16.08 -9.99 -5.28
C MET A 63 -16.99 -8.85 -5.75
N ALA A 64 -17.57 -8.14 -4.78
CA ALA A 64 -18.20 -6.84 -5.00
C ALA A 64 -17.19 -5.74 -4.69
N GLU A 65 -17.42 -4.55 -5.24
CA GLU A 65 -16.61 -3.35 -5.02
C GLU A 65 -17.46 -2.26 -4.38
N THR A 66 -16.89 -1.58 -3.38
CA THR A 66 -17.50 -0.39 -2.79
C THR A 66 -17.08 0.88 -3.55
N PRO A 67 -17.79 2.01 -3.38
CA PRO A 67 -17.41 3.27 -4.02
C PRO A 67 -16.00 3.78 -3.67
N THR A 68 -15.43 3.36 -2.54
CA THR A 68 -14.07 3.69 -2.12
C THR A 68 -13.00 2.85 -2.79
N GLY A 69 -13.39 1.72 -3.44
CA GLY A 69 -12.49 0.79 -4.10
C GLY A 69 -12.12 -0.43 -3.25
N LEU A 70 -12.72 -0.63 -2.09
CA LEU A 70 -12.61 -1.88 -1.34
C LEU A 70 -13.29 -3.01 -2.11
N ARG A 71 -12.61 -4.15 -2.32
CA ARG A 71 -13.24 -5.36 -2.85
C ARG A 71 -13.54 -6.31 -1.71
N TYR A 72 -14.75 -6.89 -1.71
CA TYR A 72 -15.16 -7.80 -0.65
C TYR A 72 -15.97 -9.00 -1.15
N GLN A 73 -15.87 -10.09 -0.42
CA GLN A 73 -16.65 -11.32 -0.63
C GLN A 73 -16.99 -11.93 0.72
N ILE A 74 -18.26 -12.13 1.00
CA ILE A 74 -18.68 -12.95 2.14
C ILE A 74 -18.54 -14.42 1.73
N ILE A 75 -17.63 -15.16 2.39
CA ILE A 75 -17.30 -16.56 2.12
C ILE A 75 -18.26 -17.48 2.85
N GLU A 76 -18.52 -17.18 4.12
CA GLU A 76 -19.46 -17.89 4.96
C GLU A 76 -20.38 -16.87 5.64
N LYS A 77 -21.69 -17.13 5.61
CA LYS A 77 -22.67 -16.21 6.20
C LYS A 77 -22.94 -16.59 7.66
N GLY A 78 -22.78 -15.65 8.55
CA GLY A 78 -23.28 -15.69 9.92
C GLY A 78 -24.78 -15.35 9.99
N ASN A 79 -25.35 -15.55 11.15
CA ASN A 79 -26.76 -15.29 11.43
C ASN A 79 -26.96 -14.30 12.60
N GLY A 80 -25.87 -13.70 13.09
CA GLY A 80 -25.94 -12.74 14.19
C GLY A 80 -26.24 -11.31 13.73
N ASP A 81 -26.11 -10.38 14.69
CA ASP A 81 -26.33 -8.96 14.45
C ASP A 81 -25.32 -8.36 13.48
N GLY A 82 -25.71 -7.32 12.76
CA GLY A 82 -24.84 -6.53 11.90
C GLY A 82 -23.90 -5.66 12.71
N ALA A 83 -22.68 -5.50 12.16
CA ALA A 83 -21.72 -4.53 12.66
C ALA A 83 -22.27 -3.11 12.47
N SER A 84 -22.03 -2.22 13.44
CA SER A 84 -22.43 -0.83 13.37
C SER A 84 -21.47 0.07 14.15
N ILE A 85 -21.44 1.34 13.80
CA ILE A 85 -20.60 2.34 14.47
C ILE A 85 -20.88 2.33 15.99
N GLY A 86 -19.82 2.40 16.79
CA GLY A 86 -19.85 2.40 18.25
C GLY A 86 -19.75 1.04 18.88
N LYS A 87 -20.04 -0.05 18.15
CA LYS A 87 -19.88 -1.41 18.67
C LYS A 87 -18.41 -1.81 18.79
N LEU A 88 -18.11 -2.60 19.82
CA LEU A 88 -16.83 -3.26 20.00
C LEU A 88 -16.86 -4.57 19.22
N VAL A 89 -15.96 -4.72 18.27
CA VAL A 89 -15.87 -5.91 17.41
C VAL A 89 -14.63 -6.72 17.74
N LYS A 90 -14.77 -8.05 17.77
CA LYS A 90 -13.66 -8.99 17.88
C LYS A 90 -13.67 -9.94 16.70
N PHE A 91 -12.51 -10.14 16.09
CA PHE A 91 -12.37 -10.92 14.87
C PHE A 91 -11.07 -11.70 14.78
N GLU A 92 -11.15 -12.86 14.18
CA GLU A 92 -10.00 -13.60 13.69
C GLU A 92 -9.61 -13.08 12.31
N TYR A 93 -8.33 -13.12 11.97
CA TYR A 93 -7.83 -12.58 10.71
C TYR A 93 -6.58 -13.27 10.21
N GLU A 94 -6.40 -13.22 8.91
CA GLU A 94 -5.18 -13.48 8.18
C GLU A 94 -4.96 -12.34 7.19
N VAL A 95 -3.73 -11.85 7.10
CA VAL A 95 -3.33 -10.76 6.19
C VAL A 95 -2.22 -11.28 5.30
N ILE A 96 -2.46 -11.23 3.99
CA ILE A 96 -1.45 -11.56 3.00
C ILE A 96 -1.25 -10.39 2.04
N LEU A 97 -0.03 -10.24 1.53
CA LEU A 97 0.27 -9.32 0.45
C LEU A 97 -0.29 -9.84 -0.88
N ILE A 98 -0.40 -8.98 -1.88
CA ILE A 98 -0.82 -9.39 -3.23
C ILE A 98 0.14 -10.43 -3.85
N SER A 99 1.38 -10.51 -3.36
CA SER A 99 2.37 -11.54 -3.70
C SER A 99 2.01 -12.94 -3.18
N GLY A 100 1.11 -13.03 -2.20
CA GLY A 100 0.76 -14.26 -1.50
C GLY A 100 1.52 -14.49 -0.19
N GLU A 101 2.41 -13.59 0.20
CA GLU A 101 3.14 -13.65 1.47
C GLU A 101 2.22 -13.32 2.65
N GLU A 102 2.17 -14.20 3.67
CA GLU A 102 1.46 -13.95 4.93
C GLU A 102 2.30 -13.02 5.82
N VAL A 103 1.74 -11.85 6.14
CA VAL A 103 2.40 -10.87 7.01
C VAL A 103 1.89 -10.94 8.45
N TYR A 104 0.59 -11.10 8.64
CA TYR A 104 -0.03 -11.19 9.97
C TYR A 104 -1.15 -12.21 10.02
N SER A 105 -1.34 -12.85 11.18
CA SER A 105 -2.51 -13.70 11.43
C SER A 105 -2.85 -13.82 12.91
N SER A 106 -4.14 -13.98 13.21
CA SER A 106 -4.65 -14.23 14.55
C SER A 106 -4.23 -15.59 15.10
N ALA A 107 -3.82 -16.53 14.25
CA ALA A 107 -3.25 -17.80 14.70
C ALA A 107 -1.92 -17.61 15.45
N LYS A 108 -1.17 -16.54 15.15
CA LYS A 108 0.11 -16.21 15.78
C LYS A 108 -0.03 -15.21 16.95
N THR A 109 -0.96 -14.25 16.84
CA THR A 109 -1.06 -13.12 17.78
C THR A 109 -2.35 -13.07 18.57
N GLY A 110 -3.27 -14.00 18.33
CA GLY A 110 -4.64 -13.95 18.85
C GLY A 110 -5.57 -13.03 18.05
N PRO A 111 -6.89 -13.14 18.30
CA PRO A 111 -7.88 -12.27 17.67
C PRO A 111 -7.65 -10.80 18.02
N LYS A 112 -7.97 -9.90 17.10
CA LYS A 112 -7.99 -8.44 17.33
C LYS A 112 -9.36 -7.96 17.76
N GLU A 113 -9.36 -6.84 18.50
CA GLU A 113 -10.56 -6.16 18.93
C GLU A 113 -10.41 -4.66 18.72
N PHE A 114 -11.44 -3.97 18.21
CA PHE A 114 -11.48 -2.51 18.12
C PHE A 114 -12.91 -2.01 18.17
N ARG A 115 -13.08 -0.72 18.50
CA ARG A 115 -14.38 -0.05 18.46
C ARG A 115 -14.60 0.60 17.09
N ILE A 116 -15.66 0.19 16.41
CA ILE A 116 -16.00 0.69 15.06
C ILE A 116 -16.32 2.19 15.15
N GLY A 117 -15.71 2.99 14.26
CA GLY A 117 -15.82 4.45 14.23
C GLY A 117 -14.81 5.19 15.10
N SER A 118 -13.92 4.49 15.81
CA SER A 118 -12.90 5.12 16.66
C SER A 118 -11.49 5.08 16.05
N GLY A 119 -11.34 4.49 14.87
CA GLY A 119 -10.03 4.24 14.26
C GLY A 119 -9.25 3.12 14.97
N GLY A 120 -7.94 3.07 14.74
CA GLY A 120 -7.06 2.05 15.33
C GLY A 120 -6.84 0.83 14.42
N VAL A 121 -7.51 0.80 13.28
CA VAL A 121 -7.30 -0.14 12.19
C VAL A 121 -7.29 0.62 10.85
N GLU A 122 -6.91 -0.04 9.77
CA GLU A 122 -6.95 0.51 8.43
C GLU A 122 -8.39 0.88 8.03
N SER A 123 -8.55 2.01 7.34
CA SER A 123 -9.89 2.49 6.95
C SER A 123 -10.67 1.48 6.09
N GLY A 124 -9.97 0.76 5.21
CA GLY A 124 -10.58 -0.30 4.41
C GLY A 124 -11.01 -1.52 5.22
N LEU A 125 -10.30 -1.85 6.30
CA LEU A 125 -10.71 -2.92 7.21
C LEU A 125 -11.95 -2.51 8.00
N GLU A 126 -11.97 -1.29 8.54
CA GLU A 126 -13.12 -0.75 9.25
C GLU A 126 -14.38 -0.69 8.38
N GLU A 127 -14.22 -0.21 7.13
CA GLU A 127 -15.30 -0.22 6.13
C GLU A 127 -15.79 -1.64 5.84
N GLY A 128 -14.87 -2.59 5.64
CA GLY A 128 -15.19 -3.99 5.39
C GLY A 128 -15.94 -4.65 6.54
N ILE A 129 -15.55 -4.40 7.78
CA ILE A 129 -16.23 -4.92 8.98
C ILE A 129 -17.66 -4.42 9.06
N LEU A 130 -17.95 -3.16 8.71
CA LEU A 130 -19.32 -2.62 8.68
C LEU A 130 -20.26 -3.34 7.71
N LEU A 131 -19.74 -4.10 6.75
CA LEU A 131 -20.54 -4.90 5.82
C LEU A 131 -20.90 -6.28 6.40
N LEU A 132 -20.36 -6.66 7.57
CA LEU A 132 -20.48 -7.99 8.14
C LEU A 132 -21.52 -8.09 9.25
N LYS A 133 -21.93 -9.33 9.48
CA LYS A 133 -22.69 -9.78 10.63
C LYS A 133 -21.85 -10.69 11.53
N LEU A 134 -22.22 -10.79 12.79
CA LEU A 134 -21.60 -11.74 13.71
C LEU A 134 -21.69 -13.17 13.14
N GLY A 135 -20.54 -13.83 13.05
CA GLY A 135 -20.37 -15.15 12.47
C GLY A 135 -19.97 -15.16 11.00
N ASP A 136 -20.04 -14.01 10.30
CA ASP A 136 -19.57 -13.93 8.90
C ASP A 136 -18.07 -14.20 8.83
N LYS A 137 -17.69 -14.92 7.75
CA LYS A 137 -16.30 -14.98 7.26
C LYS A 137 -16.24 -14.31 5.90
N ALA A 138 -15.33 -13.38 5.75
CA ALA A 138 -15.21 -12.58 4.54
C ALA A 138 -13.76 -12.47 4.07
N ARG A 139 -13.61 -12.17 2.79
CA ARG A 139 -12.35 -11.75 2.19
C ARG A 139 -12.48 -10.30 1.76
N PHE A 140 -11.46 -9.50 2.06
CA PHE A 140 -11.30 -8.15 1.59
C PHE A 140 -10.02 -8.03 0.77
N ILE A 141 -10.04 -7.26 -0.31
CA ILE A 141 -8.83 -6.74 -0.94
C ILE A 141 -8.87 -5.23 -0.70
N ILE A 142 -7.92 -4.77 0.09
CA ILE A 142 -7.82 -3.39 0.54
C ILE A 142 -6.69 -2.72 -0.26
N PRO A 143 -7.02 -1.79 -1.18
CA PRO A 143 -6.01 -1.02 -1.89
C PRO A 143 -5.12 -0.26 -0.92
N SER A 144 -3.90 0.03 -1.33
CA SER A 144 -2.89 0.64 -0.46
C SER A 144 -3.33 1.94 0.19
N TYR A 145 -4.11 2.77 -0.50
CA TYR A 145 -4.63 4.05 0.03
C TYR A 145 -5.74 3.89 1.09
N LEU A 146 -6.36 2.71 1.21
CA LEU A 146 -7.28 2.33 2.29
C LEU A 146 -6.59 1.49 3.38
N ALA A 147 -5.31 1.18 3.20
CA ALA A 147 -4.46 0.42 4.13
C ALA A 147 -3.37 1.31 4.73
N HIS A 148 -2.10 0.95 4.59
CA HIS A 148 -0.95 1.67 5.18
C HIS A 148 -0.34 2.74 4.24
N GLY A 149 -0.89 2.95 3.06
CA GLY A 149 -0.53 4.04 2.15
C GLY A 149 0.93 4.03 1.69
N LEU A 150 1.51 5.24 1.64
CA LEU A 150 2.85 5.48 1.10
C LEU A 150 3.99 5.01 2.01
N SER A 151 3.75 4.79 3.30
CA SER A 151 4.78 4.46 4.28
C SER A 151 4.86 2.97 4.65
N GLY A 152 3.80 2.18 4.34
CA GLY A 152 3.68 0.85 4.91
C GLY A 152 3.44 0.91 6.42
N ASP A 153 3.63 -0.22 7.13
CA ASP A 153 3.52 -0.29 8.60
C ASP A 153 4.88 -0.21 9.31
N GLN A 154 5.96 -0.03 8.56
CA GLN A 154 7.35 0.00 9.03
C GLN A 154 7.85 -1.33 9.65
N ASP A 155 7.15 -2.43 9.42
CA ASP A 155 7.54 -3.78 9.82
C ASP A 155 7.43 -4.74 8.63
N LYS A 156 6.28 -5.33 8.39
CA LYS A 156 6.09 -6.38 7.35
C LYS A 156 5.34 -5.90 6.12
N ILE A 157 4.60 -4.82 6.23
CA ILE A 157 3.81 -4.28 5.12
C ILE A 157 4.61 -3.17 4.42
N PRO A 158 5.09 -3.40 3.19
CA PRO A 158 5.85 -2.41 2.46
C PRO A 158 4.99 -1.21 2.02
N PRO A 159 5.64 -0.09 1.63
CA PRO A 159 4.96 1.05 1.02
C PRO A 159 4.09 0.64 -0.17
N LYS A 160 2.90 1.23 -0.27
CA LYS A 160 1.93 1.01 -1.36
C LYS A 160 1.48 -0.44 -1.52
N ALA A 161 1.49 -1.22 -0.44
CA ALA A 161 1.04 -2.61 -0.49
C ALA A 161 -0.49 -2.70 -0.47
N THR A 162 -1.04 -3.42 -1.44
CA THR A 162 -2.40 -3.94 -1.39
C THR A 162 -2.46 -5.11 -0.42
N LEU A 163 -3.44 -5.11 0.48
CA LEU A 163 -3.63 -6.16 1.48
C LEU A 163 -4.83 -7.04 1.14
N ILE A 164 -4.67 -8.32 1.37
CA ILE A 164 -5.77 -9.29 1.28
C ILE A 164 -6.02 -9.81 2.69
N TYR A 165 -7.18 -9.45 3.23
CA TYR A 165 -7.64 -9.92 4.51
C TYR A 165 -8.60 -11.10 4.33
N THR A 166 -8.44 -12.14 5.15
CA THR A 166 -9.50 -13.09 5.46
C THR A 166 -9.90 -12.84 6.91
N VAL A 167 -11.16 -12.51 7.14
CA VAL A 167 -11.68 -12.09 8.46
C VAL A 167 -12.84 -12.98 8.85
N LYS A 168 -12.92 -13.35 10.14
CA LYS A 168 -14.09 -13.98 10.76
C LYS A 168 -14.54 -13.18 11.95
N LEU A 169 -15.77 -12.67 11.92
CA LEU A 169 -16.35 -11.90 13.02
C LEU A 169 -16.82 -12.85 14.12
N ILE A 170 -16.17 -12.80 15.29
CA ILE A 170 -16.41 -13.77 16.38
C ILE A 170 -17.12 -13.20 17.59
N ASP A 171 -17.13 -11.86 17.77
CA ASP A 171 -17.88 -11.20 18.84
C ASP A 171 -18.26 -9.77 18.43
N LEU A 172 -19.40 -9.28 18.95
CA LEU A 172 -19.93 -7.95 18.63
C LEU A 172 -20.75 -7.43 19.84
N LYS A 173 -20.27 -6.33 20.48
CA LYS A 173 -20.86 -5.74 21.69
C LYS A 173 -21.18 -4.27 21.51
#